data_29ae293c503bb19d69942d71ccbaae03
#
_entry.id   29ae293c503bb19d69942d71ccbaae03
#
_cell.length_a   1.000
_cell.length_b   1.000
_cell.length_c   1.000
_cell.angle_alpha   90.00
_cell.angle_beta   90.00
_cell.angle_gamma   90.00
#
_symmetry.space_group_name_H-M   'P 1'
#
loop_
_entity.id
_entity.type
_entity.pdbx_description
1 polymer ?
#
loop_
_entity_poly.entity_id
_entity_poly.type
_entity_poly.pdbx_seq_one_letter_code
_entity_poly.pdbx_strand_id
1 'polypeptide(L)'
;QLANKGYFIRVIVRNPNEALFLRIYGKVGQIELISGDVKEENNLPAYINGSGCVINCAATFFETPSQSFKNLHINAARNLAKAAKEGQVGQFIHISSLGASPKSDSQLLKSKGEGEQAVLECFPKANIIRPSLIFGSEDTFFNRFARLSSISPFIPVVGSCTKFQPVYVDDVAKAISSLVEDDQHERYLDLGGDETYTFKELILILLSEIKRK
;
A
#
# COMPACT_ATOMS: atom_id res chain seq x y z
N GLN A 1 7.07 2.05 12.70
CA GLN A 1 8.22 2.91 12.39
C GLN A 1 7.95 4.36 12.84
N LEU A 2 7.01 5.10 12.23
CA LEU A 2 6.75 6.52 12.53
C LEU A 2 6.40 6.78 14.01
N ALA A 3 5.58 5.92 14.63
CA ALA A 3 5.25 6.03 16.05
C ALA A 3 6.49 5.98 16.95
N ASN A 4 7.45 5.08 16.64
CA ASN A 4 8.71 4.97 17.36
C ASN A 4 9.59 6.21 17.24
N LYS A 5 9.42 6.99 16.16
CA LYS A 5 10.10 8.27 15.92
C LYS A 5 9.38 9.48 16.55
N GLY A 6 8.28 9.23 17.25
CA GLY A 6 7.55 10.26 18.01
C GLY A 6 6.43 10.97 17.24
N TYR A 7 6.14 10.57 16.00
CA TYR A 7 5.03 11.15 15.25
C TYR A 7 3.68 10.77 15.85
N PHE A 8 2.73 11.71 15.87
CA PHE A 8 1.32 11.42 16.07
C PHE A 8 0.71 10.90 14.78
N ILE A 9 -0.02 9.81 14.85
CA ILE A 9 -0.52 9.09 13.68
C ILE A 9 -2.04 9.02 13.74
N ARG A 10 -2.68 9.55 12.72
CA ARG A 10 -4.11 9.39 12.49
C ARG A 10 -4.33 8.34 11.41
N VAL A 11 -5.05 7.28 11.73
CA VAL A 11 -5.33 6.18 10.81
C VAL A 11 -6.81 6.18 10.46
N ILE A 12 -7.12 6.41 9.19
CA ILE A 12 -8.48 6.37 8.68
C ILE A 12 -8.78 4.95 8.24
N VAL A 13 -9.75 4.32 8.86
CA VAL A 13 -10.16 2.94 8.62
C VAL A 13 -11.67 2.81 8.60
N ARG A 14 -12.19 1.90 7.77
CA ARG A 14 -13.64 1.66 7.68
C ARG A 14 -14.22 1.05 8.95
N ASN A 15 -13.44 0.20 9.62
CA ASN A 15 -13.81 -0.41 10.90
C ASN A 15 -12.68 -0.25 11.92
N PRO A 16 -12.76 0.76 12.82
CA PRO A 16 -11.75 0.98 13.85
C PRO A 16 -11.53 -0.22 14.77
N ASN A 17 -12.57 -1.04 15.01
CA ASN A 17 -12.45 -2.21 15.89
C ASN A 17 -11.48 -3.26 15.34
N GLU A 18 -11.42 -3.41 14.02
CA GLU A 18 -10.47 -4.32 13.36
C GLU A 18 -9.03 -3.78 13.36
N ALA A 19 -8.85 -2.49 13.63
CA ALA A 19 -7.57 -1.80 13.62
C ALA A 19 -7.01 -1.51 15.03
N LEU A 20 -7.68 -1.96 16.10
CA LEU A 20 -7.26 -1.70 17.49
C LEU A 20 -5.83 -2.17 17.79
N PHE A 21 -5.36 -3.22 17.11
CA PHE A 21 -3.99 -3.73 17.22
C PHE A 21 -2.93 -2.68 16.86
N LEU A 22 -3.27 -1.65 16.07
CA LEU A 22 -2.32 -0.59 15.72
C LEU A 22 -1.93 0.25 16.93
N ARG A 23 -2.79 0.38 17.94
CA ARG A 23 -2.54 1.21 19.12
C ARG A 23 -1.35 0.75 19.97
N ILE A 24 -1.02 -0.56 19.92
CA ILE A 24 0.11 -1.11 20.68
C ILE A 24 1.48 -0.67 20.12
N TYR A 25 1.52 -0.16 18.89
CA TYR A 25 2.77 0.30 18.26
C TYR A 25 3.15 1.74 18.60
N GLY A 26 2.37 2.42 19.43
CA GLY A 26 2.63 3.77 19.89
C GLY A 26 2.37 3.96 21.38
N LYS A 27 2.73 5.15 21.91
CA LYS A 27 2.36 5.56 23.28
C LYS A 27 0.85 5.82 23.36
N VAL A 28 0.33 5.88 24.57
CA VAL A 28 -1.09 6.21 24.81
C VAL A 28 -1.44 7.55 24.14
N GLY A 29 -2.48 7.55 23.30
CA GLY A 29 -2.93 8.74 22.57
C GLY A 29 -2.12 9.10 21.33
N GLN A 30 -1.04 8.39 21.01
CA GLN A 30 -0.17 8.69 19.87
C GLN A 30 -0.75 8.17 18.54
N ILE A 31 -1.55 7.11 18.58
CA ILE A 31 -2.21 6.54 17.40
C ILE A 31 -3.73 6.69 17.56
N GLU A 32 -4.30 7.54 16.71
CA GLU A 32 -5.73 7.81 16.64
C GLU A 32 -6.36 7.01 15.50
N LEU A 33 -7.40 6.24 15.80
CA LEU A 33 -8.18 5.52 14.80
C LEU A 33 -9.47 6.27 14.54
N ILE A 34 -9.70 6.67 13.28
CA ILE A 34 -10.90 7.37 12.84
C ILE A 34 -11.69 6.47 11.92
N SER A 35 -13.00 6.33 12.19
CA SER A 35 -13.92 5.67 11.26
C SER A 35 -14.13 6.54 10.04
N GLY A 36 -13.82 6.01 8.84
CA GLY A 36 -14.00 6.74 7.61
C GLY A 36 -13.65 5.91 6.37
N ASP A 37 -14.14 6.35 5.24
CA ASP A 37 -13.80 5.78 3.92
C ASP A 37 -13.17 6.87 3.05
N VAL A 38 -12.00 6.59 2.49
CA VAL A 38 -11.30 7.52 1.59
C VAL A 38 -12.08 7.85 0.32
N LYS A 39 -13.16 7.13 0.03
CA LYS A 39 -14.09 7.42 -1.06
C LYS A 39 -15.08 8.53 -0.72
N GLU A 40 -15.23 8.87 0.56
CA GLU A 40 -16.15 9.90 1.03
C GLU A 40 -15.49 11.29 0.94
N GLU A 41 -15.53 11.87 -0.25
CA GLU A 41 -14.83 13.12 -0.58
C GLU A 41 -15.11 14.24 0.43
N ASN A 42 -16.36 14.40 0.86
CA ASN A 42 -16.77 15.47 1.78
C ASN A 42 -16.10 15.38 3.16
N ASN A 43 -15.67 14.19 3.58
CA ASN A 43 -15.06 13.95 4.89
C ASN A 43 -13.52 14.08 4.86
N LEU A 44 -12.90 14.04 3.67
CA LEU A 44 -11.45 14.08 3.53
C LEU A 44 -10.80 15.31 4.20
N PRO A 45 -11.34 16.54 4.07
CA PRO A 45 -10.74 17.70 4.75
C PRO A 45 -10.68 17.53 6.26
N ALA A 46 -11.71 16.94 6.88
CA ALA A 46 -11.73 16.68 8.32
C ALA A 46 -10.68 15.61 8.72
N TYR A 47 -10.53 14.58 7.93
CA TYR A 47 -9.57 13.49 8.19
C TYR A 47 -8.11 13.97 8.17
N ILE A 48 -7.76 14.88 7.27
CA ILE A 48 -6.38 15.35 7.07
C ILE A 48 -6.06 16.66 7.81
N ASN A 49 -7.04 17.29 8.44
CA ASN A 49 -6.85 18.57 9.13
C ASN A 49 -5.70 18.52 10.14
N GLY A 50 -4.78 19.47 10.04
CA GLY A 50 -3.60 19.57 10.89
C GLY A 50 -2.52 18.51 10.64
N SER A 51 -2.62 17.70 9.58
CA SER A 51 -1.59 16.72 9.21
C SER A 51 -0.46 17.38 8.45
N GLY A 52 0.79 17.10 8.82
CA GLY A 52 1.99 17.53 8.07
C GLY A 52 2.27 16.65 6.87
N CYS A 53 1.89 15.38 6.95
CA CYS A 53 2.06 14.38 5.88
C CYS A 53 0.81 13.52 5.75
N VAL A 54 0.43 13.17 4.51
CA VAL A 54 -0.60 12.19 4.19
C VAL A 54 0.02 11.01 3.47
N ILE A 55 -0.22 9.80 3.98
CA ILE A 55 0.24 8.54 3.36
C ILE A 55 -0.99 7.77 2.88
N ASN A 56 -1.16 7.66 1.57
CA ASN A 56 -2.25 6.91 0.97
C ASN A 56 -1.84 5.46 0.71
N CYS A 57 -2.30 4.56 1.58
CA CYS A 57 -2.13 3.10 1.46
C CYS A 57 -3.41 2.41 0.95
N ALA A 58 -4.47 3.15 0.60
CA ALA A 58 -5.73 2.56 0.20
C ALA A 58 -5.63 1.91 -1.19
N ALA A 59 -5.83 0.59 -1.22
CA ALA A 59 -5.80 -0.18 -2.46
C ALA A 59 -6.69 -1.43 -2.37
N THR A 60 -7.01 -2.00 -3.52
CA THR A 60 -7.65 -3.32 -3.64
C THR A 60 -6.98 -4.11 -4.77
N PHE A 61 -6.93 -5.44 -4.61
CA PHE A 61 -6.44 -6.34 -5.66
C PHE A 61 -7.56 -6.94 -6.51
N PHE A 62 -8.81 -6.78 -6.07
CA PHE A 62 -9.97 -7.34 -6.72
C PHE A 62 -11.11 -6.33 -6.71
N GLU A 63 -11.90 -6.30 -7.78
CA GLU A 63 -13.13 -5.53 -7.83
C GLU A 63 -14.27 -6.29 -7.18
N THR A 64 -15.13 -5.55 -6.50
CA THR A 64 -16.41 -6.02 -5.94
C THR A 64 -17.51 -5.05 -6.35
N PRO A 65 -18.80 -5.40 -6.23
CA PRO A 65 -19.87 -4.47 -6.54
C PRO A 65 -19.81 -3.12 -5.80
N SER A 66 -19.22 -3.11 -4.59
CA SER A 66 -19.06 -1.91 -3.75
C SER A 66 -17.70 -1.21 -3.92
N GLN A 67 -16.74 -1.82 -4.62
CA GLN A 67 -15.35 -1.34 -4.68
C GLN A 67 -14.72 -1.66 -6.03
N SER A 68 -14.65 -0.68 -6.92
CA SER A 68 -13.96 -0.79 -8.20
C SER A 68 -12.54 -0.19 -8.14
N PHE A 69 -11.68 -0.65 -9.04
CA PHE A 69 -10.35 -0.06 -9.23
C PHE A 69 -10.45 1.44 -9.50
N LYS A 70 -11.38 1.85 -10.39
CA LYS A 70 -11.59 3.26 -10.73
C LYS A 70 -11.93 4.10 -9.49
N ASN A 71 -12.84 3.62 -8.65
CA ASN A 71 -13.29 4.39 -7.50
C ASN A 71 -12.21 4.51 -6.43
N LEU A 72 -11.42 3.45 -6.20
CA LEU A 72 -10.44 3.46 -5.13
C LEU A 72 -9.07 3.95 -5.59
N HIS A 73 -8.54 3.41 -6.72
CA HIS A 73 -7.18 3.74 -7.15
C HIS A 73 -7.08 5.11 -7.84
N ILE A 74 -8.17 5.57 -8.50
CA ILE A 74 -8.15 6.80 -9.27
C ILE A 74 -8.90 7.92 -8.54
N ASN A 75 -10.22 7.75 -8.34
CA ASN A 75 -11.06 8.83 -7.81
C ASN A 75 -10.72 9.16 -6.34
N ALA A 76 -10.66 8.15 -5.47
CA ALA A 76 -10.34 8.39 -4.06
C ALA A 76 -8.90 8.91 -3.89
N ALA A 77 -7.93 8.40 -4.65
CA ALA A 77 -6.55 8.89 -4.61
C ALA A 77 -6.46 10.35 -5.09
N ARG A 78 -7.17 10.72 -6.18
CA ARG A 78 -7.27 12.10 -6.67
C ARG A 78 -7.86 13.03 -5.62
N ASN A 79 -9.02 12.65 -5.06
CA ASN A 79 -9.74 13.48 -4.10
C ASN A 79 -8.93 13.68 -2.81
N LEU A 80 -8.25 12.64 -2.34
CA LEU A 80 -7.36 12.74 -1.18
C LEU A 80 -6.17 13.67 -1.45
N ALA A 81 -5.55 13.56 -2.62
CA ALA A 81 -4.44 14.44 -3.02
C ALA A 81 -4.90 15.90 -3.18
N LYS A 82 -6.09 16.13 -3.75
CA LYS A 82 -6.72 17.44 -3.85
C LYS A 82 -6.98 18.03 -2.45
N ALA A 83 -7.63 17.27 -1.57
CA ALA A 83 -7.89 17.70 -0.20
C ALA A 83 -6.58 18.02 0.56
N ALA A 84 -5.54 17.20 0.39
CA ALA A 84 -4.23 17.45 0.98
C ALA A 84 -3.61 18.77 0.48
N LYS A 85 -3.74 19.06 -0.82
CA LYS A 85 -3.28 20.32 -1.41
C LYS A 85 -4.03 21.52 -0.87
N GLU A 86 -5.36 21.44 -0.82
CA GLU A 86 -6.23 22.50 -0.30
C GLU A 86 -6.03 22.72 1.21
N GLY A 87 -5.78 21.63 1.96
CA GLY A 87 -5.44 21.65 3.38
C GLY A 87 -4.00 22.07 3.68
N GLN A 88 -3.22 22.44 2.66
CA GLN A 88 -1.81 22.85 2.79
C GLN A 88 -0.93 21.81 3.49
N VAL A 89 -1.23 20.54 3.32
CA VAL A 89 -0.38 19.45 3.80
C VAL A 89 1.00 19.56 3.14
N GLY A 90 2.06 19.48 3.93
CA GLY A 90 3.43 19.64 3.44
C GLY A 90 3.88 18.52 2.51
N GLN A 91 3.44 17.28 2.78
CA GLN A 91 3.92 16.10 2.07
C GLN A 91 2.79 15.11 1.77
N PHE A 92 2.82 14.51 0.58
CA PHE A 92 1.90 13.45 0.17
C PHE A 92 2.67 12.25 -0.36
N ILE A 93 2.44 11.09 0.23
CA ILE A 93 3.05 9.81 -0.18
C ILE A 93 1.94 8.89 -0.68
N HIS A 94 2.08 8.37 -1.90
CA HIS A 94 1.12 7.44 -2.50
C HIS A 94 1.76 6.08 -2.76
N ILE A 95 1.16 5.03 -2.19
CA ILE A 95 1.62 3.65 -2.39
C ILE A 95 0.94 3.06 -3.62
N SER A 96 1.73 2.90 -4.67
CA SER A 96 1.34 2.28 -5.93
C SER A 96 1.81 0.83 -6.04
N SER A 97 2.35 0.43 -7.17
CA SER A 97 2.97 -0.89 -7.40
C SER A 97 4.03 -0.81 -8.49
N LEU A 98 5.06 -1.62 -8.38
CA LEU A 98 6.01 -1.82 -9.47
C LEU A 98 5.27 -2.30 -10.73
N GLY A 99 5.59 -1.72 -11.87
CA GLY A 99 4.92 -1.99 -13.14
C GLY A 99 3.59 -1.22 -13.35
N ALA A 100 3.17 -0.36 -12.41
CA ALA A 100 2.01 0.51 -12.62
C ALA A 100 2.20 1.41 -13.84
N SER A 101 1.25 1.38 -14.76
CA SER A 101 1.29 2.17 -15.99
C SER A 101 -0.10 2.33 -16.57
N PRO A 102 -0.51 3.53 -17.03
CA PRO A 102 -1.78 3.73 -17.72
C PRO A 102 -1.90 2.92 -19.03
N LYS A 103 -0.76 2.44 -19.55
CA LYS A 103 -0.68 1.62 -20.77
C LYS A 103 -0.61 0.12 -20.49
N SER A 104 -0.72 -0.31 -19.22
CA SER A 104 -0.66 -1.73 -18.87
C SER A 104 -1.88 -2.49 -19.37
N ASP A 105 -1.68 -3.73 -19.84
CA ASP A 105 -2.75 -4.66 -20.18
C ASP A 105 -3.46 -5.18 -18.93
N SER A 106 -2.80 -5.17 -17.78
CA SER A 106 -3.40 -5.52 -16.49
C SER A 106 -4.27 -4.37 -15.99
N GLN A 107 -5.57 -4.62 -15.80
CA GLN A 107 -6.52 -3.63 -15.28
C GLN A 107 -6.08 -3.08 -13.90
N LEU A 108 -5.52 -3.93 -13.05
CA LEU A 108 -4.96 -3.52 -11.76
C LEU A 108 -3.82 -2.52 -11.94
N LEU A 109 -2.80 -2.87 -12.73
CA LEU A 109 -1.62 -2.02 -12.92
C LEU A 109 -1.96 -0.75 -13.71
N LYS A 110 -2.92 -0.84 -14.65
CA LYS A 110 -3.45 0.29 -15.38
C LYS A 110 -4.12 1.28 -14.44
N SER A 111 -5.04 0.82 -13.60
CA SER A 111 -5.74 1.69 -12.67
C SER A 111 -4.82 2.33 -11.63
N LYS A 112 -3.77 1.63 -11.19
CA LYS A 112 -2.74 2.22 -10.32
C LYS A 112 -1.95 3.30 -11.05
N GLY A 113 -1.52 3.07 -12.29
CA GLY A 113 -0.83 4.07 -13.09
C GLY A 113 -1.69 5.32 -13.38
N GLU A 114 -2.98 5.14 -13.66
CA GLU A 114 -3.94 6.24 -13.80
C GLU A 114 -4.14 6.98 -12.46
N GLY A 115 -4.11 6.27 -11.34
CA GLY A 115 -4.16 6.84 -9.99
C GLY A 115 -2.94 7.69 -9.68
N GLU A 116 -1.73 7.24 -10.03
CA GLU A 116 -0.50 8.02 -9.90
C GLU A 116 -0.58 9.35 -10.65
N GLN A 117 -1.07 9.32 -11.90
CA GLN A 117 -1.26 10.53 -12.69
C GLN A 117 -2.25 11.48 -12.01
N ALA A 118 -3.39 10.95 -11.56
CA ALA A 118 -4.43 11.73 -10.89
C ALA A 118 -3.93 12.38 -9.58
N VAL A 119 -3.07 11.68 -8.83
CA VAL A 119 -2.40 12.22 -7.63
C VAL A 119 -1.45 13.36 -8.01
N LEU A 120 -0.58 13.16 -9.00
CA LEU A 120 0.42 14.14 -9.42
C LEU A 120 -0.21 15.39 -10.07
N GLU A 121 -1.36 15.26 -10.73
CA GLU A 121 -2.15 16.40 -11.22
C GLU A 121 -2.62 17.31 -10.08
N CYS A 122 -3.05 16.73 -8.96
CA CYS A 122 -3.56 17.46 -7.79
C CYS A 122 -2.43 17.90 -6.85
N PHE A 123 -1.45 17.05 -6.62
CA PHE A 123 -0.32 17.28 -5.72
C PHE A 123 1.01 16.99 -6.44
N PRO A 124 1.54 17.96 -7.23
CA PRO A 124 2.71 17.75 -8.11
C PRO A 124 4.00 17.30 -7.41
N LYS A 125 4.11 17.58 -6.10
CA LYS A 125 5.23 17.18 -5.25
C LYS A 125 4.98 15.85 -4.50
N ALA A 126 3.97 15.07 -4.89
CA ALA A 126 3.74 13.78 -4.24
C ALA A 126 4.88 12.80 -4.53
N ASN A 127 5.26 12.03 -3.51
CA ASN A 127 6.14 10.88 -3.65
C ASN A 127 5.30 9.65 -4.00
N ILE A 128 5.60 9.01 -5.13
CA ILE A 128 4.95 7.78 -5.57
C ILE A 128 5.88 6.60 -5.24
N ILE A 129 5.46 5.75 -4.33
CA ILE A 129 6.20 4.55 -3.97
C ILE A 129 5.61 3.37 -4.73
N ARG A 130 6.46 2.65 -5.45
CA ARG A 130 6.10 1.49 -6.25
C ARG A 130 6.78 0.23 -5.70
N PRO A 131 6.24 -0.37 -4.65
CA PRO A 131 6.78 -1.63 -4.15
C PRO A 131 6.50 -2.77 -5.13
N SER A 132 7.41 -3.72 -5.20
CA SER A 132 7.18 -5.04 -5.76
C SER A 132 6.26 -5.84 -4.82
N LEU A 133 6.28 -7.16 -4.90
CA LEU A 133 5.52 -8.02 -4.01
C LEU A 133 6.00 -7.83 -2.57
N ILE A 134 5.17 -7.18 -1.75
CA ILE A 134 5.47 -7.00 -0.32
C ILE A 134 5.20 -8.30 0.42
N PHE A 135 6.14 -8.74 1.25
CA PHE A 135 5.97 -9.91 2.10
C PHE A 135 6.26 -9.60 3.57
N GLY A 136 5.69 -10.41 4.46
CA GLY A 136 5.85 -10.30 5.91
C GLY A 136 4.90 -11.25 6.64
N SER A 137 4.89 -11.20 7.98
CA SER A 137 4.09 -12.10 8.79
C SER A 137 2.59 -12.08 8.49
N GLU A 138 2.07 -10.93 8.05
CA GLU A 138 0.64 -10.69 7.81
C GLU A 138 0.31 -10.55 6.32
N ASP A 139 1.25 -10.89 5.40
CA ASP A 139 0.99 -10.78 3.98
C ASP A 139 -0.14 -11.71 3.52
N THR A 140 -0.85 -11.29 2.48
CA THR A 140 -1.95 -12.07 1.93
C THR A 140 -1.52 -13.00 0.79
N PHE A 141 -0.34 -12.82 0.22
CA PHE A 141 0.13 -13.61 -0.89
C PHE A 141 0.69 -14.96 -0.42
N PHE A 142 1.77 -14.96 0.34
CA PHE A 142 2.39 -16.19 0.80
C PHE A 142 1.51 -16.96 1.79
N ASN A 143 0.86 -16.24 2.72
CA ASN A 143 -0.06 -16.87 3.67
C ASN A 143 -1.26 -17.53 3.00
N ARG A 144 -1.76 -17.00 1.88
CA ARG A 144 -2.83 -17.63 1.09
C ARG A 144 -2.36 -18.96 0.48
N PHE A 145 -1.16 -18.99 -0.12
CA PHE A 145 -0.61 -20.22 -0.69
C PHE A 145 -0.22 -21.24 0.39
N ALA A 146 0.29 -20.79 1.53
CA ALA A 146 0.54 -21.66 2.68
C ALA A 146 -0.74 -22.34 3.18
N ARG A 147 -1.84 -21.59 3.28
CA ARG A 147 -3.16 -22.15 3.64
C ARG A 147 -3.70 -23.08 2.56
N LEU A 148 -3.56 -22.74 1.29
CA LEU A 148 -4.00 -23.61 0.19
C LEU A 148 -3.23 -24.93 0.20
N SER A 149 -1.91 -24.89 0.40
CA SER A 149 -1.07 -26.09 0.49
C SER A 149 -1.43 -26.97 1.70
N SER A 150 -2.03 -26.41 2.75
CA SER A 150 -2.48 -27.21 3.91
C SER A 150 -3.73 -28.05 3.63
N ILE A 151 -4.51 -27.67 2.61
CA ILE A 151 -5.78 -28.33 2.26
C ILE A 151 -5.62 -29.22 1.01
N SER A 152 -4.77 -28.80 0.06
CA SER A 152 -4.60 -29.49 -1.23
C SER A 152 -3.14 -29.88 -1.46
N PRO A 153 -2.87 -31.10 -1.96
CA PRO A 153 -1.53 -31.49 -2.41
C PRO A 153 -1.10 -30.82 -3.71
N PHE A 154 -2.04 -30.17 -4.42
CA PHE A 154 -1.77 -29.48 -5.68
C PHE A 154 -2.05 -27.99 -5.55
N ILE A 155 -1.07 -27.18 -5.93
CA ILE A 155 -1.20 -25.72 -6.01
C ILE A 155 -1.20 -25.33 -7.50
N PRO A 156 -2.30 -24.79 -8.03
CA PRO A 156 -2.31 -24.29 -9.40
C PRO A 156 -1.48 -23.02 -9.49
N VAL A 157 -0.41 -23.04 -10.28
CA VAL A 157 0.45 -21.88 -10.51
C VAL A 157 0.24 -21.39 -11.95
N VAL A 158 -0.56 -20.36 -12.12
CA VAL A 158 -0.77 -19.69 -13.41
C VAL A 158 0.28 -18.61 -13.56
N GLY A 159 0.94 -18.53 -14.73
CA GLY A 159 2.03 -17.57 -14.94
C GLY A 159 3.30 -17.93 -14.17
N SER A 160 3.66 -19.21 -14.13
CA SER A 160 4.82 -19.74 -13.37
C SER A 160 6.16 -19.05 -13.66
N CYS A 161 6.32 -18.48 -14.87
CA CYS A 161 7.53 -17.76 -15.29
C CYS A 161 7.48 -16.25 -14.98
N THR A 162 6.38 -15.74 -14.43
CA THR A 162 6.29 -14.32 -14.03
C THR A 162 7.33 -14.05 -12.98
N LYS A 163 8.11 -12.99 -13.19
CA LYS A 163 9.18 -12.58 -12.29
C LYS A 163 8.68 -11.60 -11.24
N PHE A 164 9.11 -11.81 -10.01
CA PHE A 164 8.88 -10.94 -8.86
C PHE A 164 10.20 -10.63 -8.17
N GLN A 165 10.27 -9.49 -7.54
CA GLN A 165 11.39 -9.06 -6.71
C GLN A 165 10.84 -8.73 -5.31
N PRO A 166 10.52 -9.75 -4.48
CA PRO A 166 9.83 -9.55 -3.22
C PRO A 166 10.59 -8.61 -2.30
N VAL A 167 9.89 -7.70 -1.65
CA VAL A 167 10.45 -6.73 -0.71
C VAL A 167 9.84 -6.94 0.67
N TYR A 168 10.67 -6.90 1.71
CA TYR A 168 10.20 -7.07 3.07
C TYR A 168 9.42 -5.84 3.55
N VAL A 169 8.29 -6.07 4.22
CA VAL A 169 7.37 -5.00 4.64
C VAL A 169 8.03 -3.94 5.52
N ASP A 170 8.96 -4.32 6.41
CA ASP A 170 9.67 -3.36 7.25
C ASP A 170 10.61 -2.46 6.43
N ASP A 171 11.17 -2.93 5.33
CA ASP A 171 12.02 -2.12 4.47
C ASP A 171 11.20 -1.11 3.67
N VAL A 172 10.00 -1.50 3.22
CA VAL A 172 9.02 -0.54 2.66
C VAL A 172 8.63 0.50 3.71
N ALA A 173 8.36 0.08 4.94
CA ALA A 173 8.01 0.98 6.04
C ALA A 173 9.17 1.92 6.44
N LYS A 174 10.42 1.45 6.38
CA LYS A 174 11.62 2.28 6.59
C LYS A 174 11.75 3.32 5.48
N ALA A 175 11.61 2.92 4.22
CA ALA A 175 11.66 3.84 3.07
C ALA A 175 10.61 4.95 3.20
N ILE A 176 9.36 4.60 3.53
CA ILE A 176 8.29 5.58 3.80
C ILE A 176 8.67 6.50 4.96
N SER A 177 9.20 5.94 6.05
CA SER A 177 9.60 6.71 7.23
C SER A 177 10.75 7.68 6.92
N SER A 178 11.71 7.29 6.09
CA SER A 178 12.79 8.18 5.65
C SER A 178 12.26 9.33 4.80
N LEU A 179 11.32 9.05 3.88
CA LEU A 179 10.69 10.11 3.07
C LEU A 179 9.91 11.12 3.92
N VAL A 180 9.30 10.68 5.04
CA VAL A 180 8.60 11.60 5.97
C VAL A 180 9.57 12.52 6.70
N GLU A 181 10.79 12.05 6.98
CA GLU A 181 11.82 12.84 7.69
C GLU A 181 12.61 13.75 6.76
N ASP A 182 12.92 13.23 5.58
CA ASP A 182 13.68 13.96 4.57
C ASP A 182 12.70 14.72 3.68
N ASP A 183 12.85 16.05 3.59
CA ASP A 183 12.07 16.88 2.64
C ASP A 183 12.50 16.65 1.18
N GLN A 184 12.99 15.44 0.88
CA GLN A 184 13.42 15.05 -0.46
C GLN A 184 12.20 14.62 -1.29
N HIS A 185 12.07 15.22 -2.45
CA HIS A 185 11.00 14.91 -3.40
C HIS A 185 11.54 14.01 -4.52
N GLU A 186 11.51 12.72 -4.27
CA GLU A 186 11.68 11.73 -5.34
C GLU A 186 10.30 11.40 -5.90
N ARG A 187 10.04 11.84 -7.15
CA ARG A 187 8.73 11.64 -7.77
C ARG A 187 8.31 10.18 -7.81
N TYR A 188 9.22 9.27 -8.09
CA TYR A 188 8.98 7.83 -8.14
C TYR A 188 10.09 7.08 -7.41
N LEU A 189 9.70 6.18 -6.53
CA LEU A 189 10.60 5.29 -5.80
C LEU A 189 10.15 3.85 -6.01
N ASP A 190 10.89 3.12 -6.84
CA ASP A 190 10.67 1.70 -7.05
C ASP A 190 11.37 0.91 -5.93
N LEU A 191 10.61 0.05 -5.23
CA LEU A 191 11.13 -0.76 -4.13
C LEU A 191 11.04 -2.24 -4.47
N GLY A 192 12.19 -2.88 -4.64
CA GLY A 192 12.34 -4.32 -4.77
C GLY A 192 13.29 -4.86 -3.71
N GLY A 193 13.26 -6.17 -3.47
CA GLY A 193 14.29 -6.84 -2.70
C GLY A 193 15.55 -7.09 -3.53
N ASP A 194 16.54 -7.76 -2.94
CA ASP A 194 17.85 -7.96 -3.58
C ASP A 194 17.83 -8.95 -4.75
N GLU A 195 16.88 -9.89 -4.74
CA GLU A 195 16.83 -10.99 -5.69
C GLU A 195 15.50 -11.06 -6.45
N THR A 196 15.59 -11.53 -7.70
CA THR A 196 14.42 -11.75 -8.56
C THR A 196 14.14 -13.23 -8.67
N TYR A 197 12.89 -13.60 -8.42
CA TYR A 197 12.39 -14.97 -8.49
C TYR A 197 11.25 -15.09 -9.48
N THR A 198 11.12 -16.26 -10.10
CA THR A 198 9.88 -16.64 -10.80
C THR A 198 8.79 -16.99 -9.78
N PHE A 199 7.54 -16.90 -10.20
CA PHE A 199 6.42 -17.31 -9.34
C PHE A 199 6.57 -18.77 -8.85
N LYS A 200 7.02 -19.68 -9.76
CA LYS A 200 7.29 -21.07 -9.41
C LYS A 200 8.34 -21.19 -8.29
N GLU A 201 9.46 -20.45 -8.39
CA GLU A 201 10.50 -20.46 -7.36
C GLU A 201 9.99 -19.97 -6.03
N LEU A 202 9.19 -18.88 -6.00
CA LEU A 202 8.58 -18.39 -4.77
C LEU A 202 7.68 -19.42 -4.10
N ILE A 203 6.88 -20.16 -4.89
CA ILE A 203 6.05 -21.24 -4.33
C ILE A 203 6.91 -22.40 -3.81
N LEU A 204 7.98 -22.77 -4.50
CA LEU A 204 8.88 -23.82 -4.03
C LEU A 204 9.61 -23.42 -2.72
N ILE A 205 10.06 -22.17 -2.60
CA ILE A 205 10.63 -21.62 -1.37
C ILE A 205 9.60 -21.71 -0.25
N LEU A 206 8.37 -21.23 -0.48
CA LEU A 206 7.29 -21.31 0.50
C LEU A 206 7.05 -22.75 0.96
N LEU A 207 6.93 -23.71 0.05
CA LEU A 207 6.69 -25.11 0.39
C LEU A 207 7.83 -25.72 1.20
N SER A 208 9.08 -25.34 0.88
CA SER A 208 10.25 -25.74 1.66
C SER A 208 10.20 -25.22 3.09
N GLU A 209 9.86 -23.95 3.29
CA GLU A 209 9.78 -23.32 4.62
C GLU A 209 8.69 -23.93 5.50
N ILE A 210 7.53 -24.25 4.93
CA ILE A 210 6.45 -24.92 5.67
C ILE A 210 6.62 -26.44 5.74
N LYS A 211 7.79 -26.98 5.32
CA LYS A 211 8.15 -28.41 5.34
C LYS A 211 7.15 -29.31 4.60
N ARG A 212 6.63 -28.84 3.48
CA ARG A 212 5.78 -29.62 2.56
C ARG A 212 6.55 -29.96 1.29
N LYS A 213 6.29 -31.20 0.80
CA LYS A 213 6.85 -31.70 -0.47
C LYS A 213 5.80 -31.60 -1.56
#